data_e40f7c8beac733e3b0c436d884c80501
#
_entry.id   e40f7c8beac733e3b0c436d884c80501
#
_cell.length_a   1.000
_cell.length_b   1.000
_cell.length_c   1.000
_cell.angle_alpha   90.00
_cell.angle_beta   90.00
_cell.angle_gamma   90.00
#
_symmetry.space_group_name_H-M   'P 1'
#
loop_
_entity.id
_entity.type
_entity.pdbx_description
1 polymer ?
#
loop_
_entity_poly.entity_id
_entity_poly.type
_entity_poly.pdbx_seq_one_letter_code
_entity_poly.pdbx_strand_id
1 'polypeptide(L)'
;MMFPPPMAPAWIWAPLIGLALWQGGLLAVEAAGPAPARSLELRGSTFFVKPPWKVDLVSFYTNIWTPNAEYYFTVELDPQAGASLGGLQIEQTRGVDRRFPFFVDRTRAFLGRPRAEGAPVPVQASFDPNLRRFTLTFPEPVPPGSTLTVVLRPWHNPGQSDTYMFEVTAFPAGPNPSPTPLGYGTLRIYDPNMWW
;
A
#
# COMPACT_ATOMS: atom_id res chain seq x y z
N MET A 1 46.52 -1.99 -70.38
CA MET A 1 45.78 -2.30 -71.64
C MET A 1 44.33 -2.25 -71.29
N MET A 2 43.79 -1.21 -71.66
CA MET A 2 42.87 -0.89 -72.75
C MET A 2 41.40 -0.89 -72.36
N PHE A 3 40.93 0.29 -72.27
CA PHE A 3 39.52 0.68 -72.34
C PHE A 3 38.90 0.25 -73.71
N PRO A 4 37.62 0.37 -73.94
CA PRO A 4 36.66 1.33 -73.45
C PRO A 4 35.19 0.87 -73.40
N PRO A 5 34.26 1.81 -73.11
CA PRO A 5 32.82 1.61 -72.98
C PRO A 5 32.14 1.65 -74.39
N PRO A 6 30.88 1.93 -74.63
CA PRO A 6 29.84 2.61 -73.90
C PRO A 6 28.38 2.17 -74.24
N MET A 7 27.45 2.97 -73.81
CA MET A 7 26.17 3.43 -74.39
C MET A 7 24.87 2.93 -73.83
N ALA A 8 24.21 3.88 -73.22
CA ALA A 8 22.76 3.95 -73.13
C ALA A 8 22.15 4.23 -74.53
N PRO A 9 20.89 4.15 -74.82
CA PRO A 9 19.86 5.06 -74.29
C PRO A 9 18.43 4.41 -74.10
N ALA A 10 17.67 4.97 -73.29
CA ALA A 10 16.52 5.87 -73.47
C ALA A 10 15.13 5.24 -73.74
N TRP A 11 14.19 5.98 -73.26
CA TRP A 11 12.79 6.24 -73.64
C TRP A 11 11.74 5.53 -72.77
N ILE A 12 11.23 6.30 -71.77
CA ILE A 12 9.92 6.95 -71.69
C ILE A 12 8.73 5.97 -71.69
N TRP A 13 8.00 6.03 -70.59
CA TRP A 13 6.56 6.37 -70.54
C TRP A 13 6.13 6.28 -69.04
N ALA A 14 5.71 7.43 -68.57
CA ALA A 14 4.94 7.48 -67.26
C ALA A 14 3.47 7.14 -67.58
N PRO A 15 2.77 6.64 -66.59
CA PRO A 15 1.56 7.36 -66.23
C PRO A 15 1.49 7.69 -64.74
N LEU A 16 1.08 8.87 -64.46
CA LEU A 16 0.57 9.39 -63.21
C LEU A 16 -0.58 8.54 -62.72
N ILE A 17 -0.37 7.85 -61.57
CA ILE A 17 -1.48 7.33 -60.77
C ILE A 17 -1.39 8.01 -59.43
N GLY A 18 -2.44 8.78 -59.13
CA GLY A 18 -2.53 9.57 -57.91
C GLY A 18 -2.47 8.72 -56.65
N LEU A 19 -1.52 9.04 -55.80
CA LEU A 19 -1.50 8.57 -54.40
C LEU A 19 -2.50 9.44 -53.61
N ALA A 20 -3.68 8.88 -53.41
CA ALA A 20 -4.57 9.39 -52.38
C ALA A 20 -3.91 9.16 -51.01
N LEU A 21 -3.42 10.22 -50.42
CA LEU A 21 -2.98 10.23 -49.02
C LEU A 21 -4.18 9.97 -48.13
N TRP A 22 -4.37 8.74 -47.74
CA TRP A 22 -5.18 8.40 -46.56
C TRP A 22 -4.40 8.87 -45.36
N GLN A 23 -4.69 10.07 -44.88
CA GLN A 23 -4.36 10.48 -43.52
C GLN A 23 -5.30 9.73 -42.59
N GLY A 24 -4.93 8.49 -42.26
CA GLY A 24 -5.49 7.77 -41.12
C GLY A 24 -5.07 8.50 -39.85
N GLY A 25 -5.93 9.38 -39.36
CA GLY A 25 -5.77 9.95 -38.02
C GLY A 25 -5.70 8.79 -36.99
N LEU A 26 -4.52 8.55 -36.50
CA LEU A 26 -4.35 7.79 -35.24
C LEU A 26 -5.06 8.61 -34.15
N LEU A 27 -6.30 8.24 -33.85
CA LEU A 27 -6.93 8.64 -32.60
C LEU A 27 -6.09 7.99 -31.51
N ALA A 28 -5.17 8.77 -30.94
CA ALA A 28 -4.55 8.41 -29.66
C ALA A 28 -5.69 8.27 -28.68
N VAL A 29 -6.06 7.03 -28.36
CA VAL A 29 -6.86 6.73 -27.18
C VAL A 29 -5.94 7.05 -26.00
N GLU A 30 -6.06 8.27 -25.51
CA GLU A 30 -5.48 8.68 -24.26
C GLU A 30 -6.15 7.81 -23.21
N ALA A 31 -5.40 6.82 -22.70
CA ALA A 31 -5.85 6.00 -21.60
C ALA A 31 -6.11 6.93 -20.42
N ALA A 32 -7.37 7.24 -20.18
CA ALA A 32 -7.77 7.97 -19.00
C ALA A 32 -7.25 7.18 -17.79
N GLY A 33 -6.19 7.67 -17.16
CA GLY A 33 -5.73 7.16 -15.88
C GLY A 33 -6.90 7.17 -14.89
N PRO A 34 -6.87 6.33 -13.87
CA PRO A 34 -7.93 6.30 -12.87
C PRO A 34 -8.17 7.73 -12.38
N ALA A 35 -9.42 8.19 -12.51
CA ALA A 35 -9.81 9.50 -12.05
C ALA A 35 -9.41 9.66 -10.58
N PRO A 36 -8.80 10.79 -10.18
CA PRO A 36 -8.42 10.97 -8.79
C PRO A 36 -9.66 10.80 -7.93
N ALA A 37 -9.55 9.92 -6.93
CA ALA A 37 -10.63 9.71 -5.97
C ALA A 37 -10.98 11.07 -5.36
N ARG A 38 -12.22 11.53 -5.56
CA ARG A 38 -12.69 12.78 -4.99
C ARG A 38 -12.82 12.60 -3.49
N SER A 39 -11.84 13.11 -2.74
CA SER A 39 -11.94 13.21 -1.28
C SER A 39 -13.13 14.09 -0.92
N LEU A 40 -13.86 13.69 0.12
CA LEU A 40 -14.87 14.57 0.71
C LEU A 40 -14.15 15.60 1.57
N GLU A 41 -14.07 16.82 1.06
CA GLU A 41 -13.56 17.96 1.83
C GLU A 41 -14.74 18.73 2.41
N LEU A 42 -14.82 18.79 3.72
CA LEU A 42 -15.82 19.56 4.44
C LEU A 42 -15.12 20.51 5.42
N ARG A 43 -15.36 21.82 5.27
CA ARG A 43 -14.75 22.86 6.11
C ARG A 43 -13.21 22.78 6.20
N GLY A 44 -12.55 22.38 5.11
CA GLY A 44 -11.09 22.27 5.05
C GLY A 44 -10.50 21.02 5.68
N SER A 45 -11.32 20.04 6.05
CA SER A 45 -10.88 18.71 6.51
C SER A 45 -11.23 17.63 5.49
N THR A 46 -10.35 16.64 5.38
CA THR A 46 -10.52 15.51 4.47
C THR A 46 -11.11 14.32 5.22
N PHE A 47 -12.10 13.66 4.63
CA PHE A 47 -12.79 12.50 5.20
C PHE A 47 -12.85 11.35 4.20
N PHE A 48 -12.94 10.12 4.71
CA PHE A 48 -13.42 9.01 3.91
C PHE A 48 -14.94 9.10 3.71
N VAL A 49 -15.43 8.94 2.48
CA VAL A 49 -16.86 8.82 2.19
C VAL A 49 -17.38 7.47 2.69
N LYS A 50 -16.62 6.42 2.39
CA LYS A 50 -16.84 5.07 2.88
C LYS A 50 -15.56 4.57 3.54
N PRO A 51 -15.42 4.75 4.85
CA PRO A 51 -14.19 4.43 5.55
C PRO A 51 -13.93 2.92 5.55
N PRO A 52 -12.66 2.51 5.65
CA PRO A 52 -12.32 1.16 6.07
C PRO A 52 -13.02 0.87 7.41
N TRP A 53 -13.54 -0.33 7.59
CA TRP A 53 -14.35 -0.65 8.79
C TRP A 53 -13.75 -1.78 9.61
N LYS A 54 -12.67 -2.40 9.14
CA LYS A 54 -12.08 -3.57 9.76
C LYS A 54 -10.56 -3.57 9.57
N VAL A 55 -9.87 -4.05 10.58
CA VAL A 55 -8.47 -4.44 10.55
C VAL A 55 -8.34 -5.91 10.93
N ASP A 56 -7.57 -6.67 10.15
CA ASP A 56 -7.17 -8.04 10.48
C ASP A 56 -5.73 -8.01 11.00
N LEU A 57 -5.48 -8.63 12.16
CA LEU A 57 -4.13 -8.82 12.71
C LEU A 57 -3.78 -10.29 12.72
N VAL A 58 -2.71 -10.63 12.05
CA VAL A 58 -2.18 -12.00 11.97
C VAL A 58 -0.71 -12.01 12.38
N SER A 59 -0.29 -13.04 13.11
CA SER A 59 1.11 -13.41 13.29
C SER A 59 1.25 -14.92 13.15
N PHE A 60 2.32 -15.36 12.51
CA PHE A 60 2.59 -16.81 12.32
C PHE A 60 3.43 -17.40 13.46
N TYR A 61 3.94 -16.54 14.34
CA TYR A 61 4.72 -16.91 15.52
C TYR A 61 4.05 -16.30 16.75
N THR A 62 3.42 -17.13 17.56
CA THR A 62 2.55 -16.66 18.64
C THR A 62 2.99 -17.15 20.03
N ASN A 63 4.18 -17.72 20.16
CA ASN A 63 4.72 -18.09 21.46
C ASN A 63 5.45 -16.92 22.13
N ILE A 64 5.46 -16.90 23.45
CA ILE A 64 6.25 -15.92 24.24
C ILE A 64 7.73 -15.97 23.82
N TRP A 65 8.41 -14.83 23.93
CA TRP A 65 9.83 -14.65 23.63
C TRP A 65 10.27 -15.06 22.23
N THR A 66 9.37 -15.42 21.32
CA THR A 66 9.75 -15.77 19.94
C THR A 66 10.43 -14.58 19.27
N PRO A 67 11.69 -14.71 18.85
CA PRO A 67 12.40 -13.64 18.19
C PRO A 67 11.92 -13.46 16.73
N ASN A 68 12.08 -12.25 16.20
CA ASN A 68 11.75 -11.93 14.83
C ASN A 68 10.29 -12.26 14.42
N ALA A 69 9.37 -12.22 15.35
CA ALA A 69 7.94 -12.31 15.03
C ALA A 69 7.53 -11.13 14.14
N GLU A 70 6.51 -11.33 13.35
CA GLU A 70 5.94 -10.29 12.49
C GLU A 70 4.44 -10.18 12.75
N TYR A 71 3.98 -8.94 12.89
CA TYR A 71 2.58 -8.61 13.11
C TYR A 71 2.04 -7.93 11.85
N TYR A 72 1.17 -8.64 11.16
CA TYR A 72 0.58 -8.22 9.89
C TYR A 72 -0.77 -7.57 10.14
N PHE A 73 -0.85 -6.26 9.97
CA PHE A 73 -2.08 -5.48 10.04
C PHE A 73 -2.61 -5.27 8.63
N THR A 74 -3.70 -5.92 8.28
CA THR A 74 -4.31 -5.81 6.96
C THR A 74 -5.55 -4.93 7.03
N VAL A 75 -5.60 -3.93 6.16
CA VAL A 75 -6.70 -2.98 6.02
C VAL A 75 -7.21 -3.03 4.57
N GLU A 76 -8.51 -3.11 4.40
CA GLU A 76 -9.17 -3.07 3.10
C GLU A 76 -9.83 -1.71 2.89
N LEU A 77 -9.41 -1.02 1.82
CA LEU A 77 -10.04 0.22 1.39
C LEU A 77 -11.15 -0.10 0.38
N ASP A 78 -12.35 0.36 0.70
CA ASP A 78 -13.46 0.23 -0.24
C ASP A 78 -13.16 1.00 -1.54
N PRO A 79 -13.50 0.49 -2.73
CA PRO A 79 -13.39 1.25 -3.99
C PRO A 79 -14.10 2.60 -3.97
N GLN A 80 -15.13 2.72 -3.12
CA GLN A 80 -15.91 3.95 -2.94
C GLN A 80 -15.46 4.75 -1.70
N ALA A 81 -14.25 4.50 -1.18
CA ALA A 81 -13.73 5.21 0.00
C ALA A 81 -13.68 6.73 -0.16
N GLY A 82 -13.67 7.22 -1.40
CA GLY A 82 -13.68 8.65 -1.71
C GLY A 82 -12.37 9.37 -1.45
N ALA A 83 -11.46 8.78 -0.67
CA ALA A 83 -10.12 9.30 -0.41
C ALA A 83 -9.12 8.15 -0.36
N SER A 84 -7.87 8.44 -0.75
CA SER A 84 -6.75 7.52 -0.55
C SER A 84 -6.35 7.48 0.92
N LEU A 85 -5.70 6.40 1.34
CA LEU A 85 -5.17 6.28 2.70
C LEU A 85 -3.80 6.99 2.77
N GLY A 86 -3.70 8.02 3.61
CA GLY A 86 -2.49 8.79 3.83
C GLY A 86 -1.65 8.31 5.01
N GLY A 87 -2.28 7.63 5.99
CA GLY A 87 -1.56 7.13 7.16
C GLY A 87 -2.39 6.20 8.03
N LEU A 88 -1.70 5.53 8.94
CA LEU A 88 -2.28 4.70 9.99
C LEU A 88 -1.65 5.03 11.34
N GLN A 89 -2.43 4.90 12.39
CA GLN A 89 -1.96 4.88 13.76
C GLN A 89 -2.32 3.53 14.38
N ILE A 90 -1.37 2.88 15.02
CA ILE A 90 -1.55 1.56 15.66
C ILE A 90 -1.07 1.68 17.09
N GLU A 91 -1.97 1.51 18.05
CA GLU A 91 -1.68 1.65 19.47
C GLU A 91 -2.01 0.37 20.25
N GLN A 92 -1.06 -0.11 21.03
CA GLN A 92 -1.32 -1.23 21.95
C GLN A 92 -2.16 -0.75 23.12
N THR A 93 -3.43 -1.12 23.13
CA THR A 93 -4.40 -0.73 24.19
C THR A 93 -4.51 -1.77 25.30
N ARG A 94 -4.25 -3.06 25.00
CA ARG A 94 -4.33 -4.16 25.94
C ARG A 94 -3.14 -5.11 25.83
N GLY A 95 -2.86 -5.83 26.87
CA GLY A 95 -1.80 -6.83 27.06
C GLY A 95 -0.97 -6.51 28.29
N VAL A 96 -0.63 -7.56 29.06
CA VAL A 96 0.09 -7.42 30.33
C VAL A 96 1.54 -6.96 30.15
N ASP A 97 2.18 -7.32 29.04
CA ASP A 97 3.51 -6.85 28.69
C ASP A 97 3.42 -5.64 27.75
N ARG A 98 3.95 -4.51 28.19
CA ARG A 98 4.00 -3.27 27.43
C ARG A 98 5.44 -2.79 27.19
N ARG A 99 6.43 -3.63 27.42
CA ARG A 99 7.85 -3.23 27.37
C ARG A 99 8.65 -3.86 26.25
N PHE A 100 8.08 -4.82 25.50
CA PHE A 100 8.80 -5.44 24.39
C PHE A 100 9.08 -4.42 23.27
N PRO A 101 10.32 -4.36 22.78
CA PRO A 101 10.74 -3.38 21.80
C PRO A 101 10.40 -3.79 20.37
N PHE A 102 10.42 -2.81 19.45
CA PHE A 102 10.22 -3.02 18.03
C PHE A 102 11.42 -2.54 17.20
N PHE A 103 11.66 -3.20 16.07
CA PHE A 103 12.51 -2.71 15.00
C PHE A 103 11.70 -1.74 14.12
N VAL A 104 11.66 -0.46 14.51
CA VAL A 104 10.87 0.55 13.80
C VAL A 104 11.36 0.76 12.36
N ASP A 105 12.67 0.70 12.18
CA ASP A 105 13.37 0.79 10.89
C ASP A 105 13.06 -0.36 9.93
N ARG A 106 12.54 -1.48 10.46
CA ARG A 106 12.13 -2.65 9.69
C ARG A 106 10.63 -2.72 9.44
N THR A 107 9.91 -1.65 9.77
CA THR A 107 8.49 -1.54 9.40
C THR A 107 8.38 -1.49 7.88
N ARG A 108 7.52 -2.33 7.32
CA ARG A 108 7.27 -2.41 5.88
C ARG A 108 5.79 -2.46 5.59
N ALA A 109 5.42 -2.08 4.37
CA ALA A 109 4.05 -2.18 3.88
C ALA A 109 4.03 -2.71 2.46
N PHE A 110 2.95 -3.40 2.09
CA PHE A 110 2.75 -3.93 0.75
C PHE A 110 1.26 -4.05 0.43
N LEU A 111 0.94 -4.07 -0.85
CA LEU A 111 -0.41 -4.38 -1.31
C LEU A 111 -0.65 -5.88 -1.23
N GLY A 112 -1.85 -6.26 -0.79
CA GLY A 112 -2.23 -7.66 -0.64
C GLY A 112 -2.30 -8.12 0.81
N ARG A 113 -2.44 -9.43 1.00
CA ARG A 113 -2.57 -10.07 2.31
C ARG A 113 -1.28 -10.81 2.69
N PRO A 114 -1.08 -11.16 3.98
CA PRO A 114 0.02 -12.01 4.40
C PRO A 114 0.09 -13.30 3.55
N ARG A 115 1.29 -13.72 3.14
CA ARG A 115 1.57 -14.85 2.21
C ARG A 115 1.13 -14.64 0.76
N ALA A 116 0.51 -13.51 0.43
CA ALA A 116 0.20 -13.07 -0.93
C ALA A 116 0.63 -11.61 -1.10
N GLU A 117 1.91 -11.36 -0.83
CA GLU A 117 2.52 -10.04 -0.88
C GLU A 117 2.60 -9.55 -2.33
N GLY A 118 2.00 -8.41 -2.59
CA GLY A 118 2.05 -7.70 -3.86
C GLY A 118 3.15 -6.62 -3.87
N ALA A 119 2.90 -5.53 -4.57
CA ALA A 119 3.85 -4.44 -4.69
C ALA A 119 4.16 -3.80 -3.32
N PRO A 120 5.44 -3.49 -3.03
CA PRO A 120 5.80 -2.77 -1.82
C PRO A 120 5.22 -1.35 -1.85
N VAL A 121 4.82 -0.88 -0.67
CA VAL A 121 4.31 0.48 -0.46
C VAL A 121 5.32 1.23 0.41
N PRO A 122 5.83 2.40 -0.03
CA PRO A 122 6.70 3.23 0.79
C PRO A 122 5.99 3.63 2.08
N VAL A 123 6.63 3.43 3.23
CA VAL A 123 6.09 3.80 4.54
C VAL A 123 7.16 4.46 5.40
N GLN A 124 6.78 5.57 6.04
CA GLN A 124 7.55 6.21 7.10
C GLN A 124 6.91 5.84 8.43
N ALA A 125 7.70 5.29 9.34
CA ALA A 125 7.23 4.82 10.63
C ALA A 125 7.93 5.54 11.77
N SER A 126 7.17 5.91 12.79
CA SER A 126 7.68 6.34 14.08
C SER A 126 6.96 5.59 15.20
N PHE A 127 7.61 5.48 16.35
CA PHE A 127 7.06 4.76 17.51
C PHE A 127 7.26 5.55 18.80
N ASP A 128 6.17 5.79 19.50
CA ASP A 128 6.17 6.35 20.86
C ASP A 128 6.10 5.20 21.87
N PRO A 129 7.18 4.93 22.62
CA PRO A 129 7.20 3.84 23.60
C PRO A 129 6.31 4.08 24.82
N ASN A 130 6.00 5.33 25.16
CA ASN A 130 5.14 5.65 26.31
C ASN A 130 3.67 5.35 26.02
N LEU A 131 3.23 5.76 24.82
CA LEU A 131 1.87 5.49 24.36
C LEU A 131 1.75 4.10 23.73
N ARG A 132 2.87 3.44 23.44
CA ARG A 132 2.89 2.18 22.68
C ARG A 132 2.25 2.33 21.29
N ARG A 133 2.54 3.44 20.62
CA ARG A 133 1.86 3.89 19.44
C ARG A 133 2.80 4.03 18.25
N PHE A 134 2.47 3.35 17.17
CA PHE A 134 3.05 3.60 15.87
C PHE A 134 2.28 4.69 15.14
N THR A 135 3.00 5.60 14.50
CA THR A 135 2.47 6.53 13.51
C THR A 135 3.11 6.20 12.17
N LEU A 136 2.30 5.88 11.19
CA LEU A 136 2.69 5.44 9.86
C LEU A 136 2.18 6.45 8.84
N THR A 137 3.05 6.95 7.99
CA THR A 137 2.71 7.86 6.90
C THR A 137 3.07 7.22 5.58
N PHE A 138 2.17 7.29 4.61
CA PHE A 138 2.40 6.81 3.26
C PHE A 138 2.72 8.00 2.35
N PRO A 139 4.00 8.22 1.97
CA PRO A 139 4.38 9.31 1.05
C PRO A 139 3.64 9.23 -0.28
N GLU A 140 3.37 8.01 -0.70
CA GLU A 140 2.49 7.69 -1.82
C GLU A 140 1.17 7.13 -1.25
N PRO A 141 0.09 7.94 -1.21
CA PRO A 141 -1.17 7.51 -0.62
C PRO A 141 -1.75 6.27 -1.31
N VAL A 142 -2.23 5.32 -0.51
CA VAL A 142 -2.78 4.07 -1.02
C VAL A 142 -4.18 4.30 -1.60
N PRO A 143 -4.43 3.97 -2.88
CA PRO A 143 -5.70 4.29 -3.54
C PRO A 143 -6.85 3.43 -3.02
N PRO A 144 -8.11 3.94 -3.14
CA PRO A 144 -9.32 3.16 -2.89
C PRO A 144 -9.34 1.85 -3.69
N GLY A 145 -10.00 0.82 -3.14
CA GLY A 145 -10.07 -0.52 -3.73
C GLY A 145 -8.84 -1.38 -3.46
N SER A 146 -7.86 -0.86 -2.70
CA SER A 146 -6.64 -1.60 -2.36
C SER A 146 -6.80 -2.35 -1.03
N THR A 147 -6.13 -3.50 -0.94
CA THR A 147 -5.83 -4.16 0.32
C THR A 147 -4.38 -3.83 0.69
N LEU A 148 -4.19 -3.22 1.85
CA LEU A 148 -2.86 -2.85 2.37
C LEU A 148 -2.54 -3.71 3.58
N THR A 149 -1.33 -4.27 3.63
CA THR A 149 -0.79 -4.90 4.83
C THR A 149 0.45 -4.14 5.30
N VAL A 150 0.43 -3.74 6.57
CA VAL A 150 1.57 -3.19 7.29
C VAL A 150 2.14 -4.25 8.21
N VAL A 151 3.46 -4.37 8.24
CA VAL A 151 4.17 -5.36 9.05
C VAL A 151 4.99 -4.63 10.12
N LEU A 152 4.63 -4.83 11.37
CA LEU A 152 5.42 -4.41 12.52
C LEU A 152 6.24 -5.58 13.02
N ARG A 153 7.50 -5.32 13.39
CA ARG A 153 8.43 -6.36 13.79
C ARG A 153 8.95 -6.11 15.21
N PRO A 154 8.42 -6.82 16.21
CA PRO A 154 9.03 -6.79 17.54
C PRO A 154 10.40 -7.49 17.52
N TRP A 155 11.29 -7.14 18.45
CA TRP A 155 12.55 -7.87 18.64
C TRP A 155 12.28 -9.32 19.05
N HIS A 156 11.31 -9.49 19.89
CA HIS A 156 10.73 -10.75 20.33
C HIS A 156 9.26 -10.53 20.70
N ASN A 157 8.49 -11.58 20.69
CA ASN A 157 7.14 -11.54 21.24
C ASN A 157 7.15 -11.15 22.71
N PRO A 158 6.02 -10.62 23.23
CA PRO A 158 5.87 -10.40 24.68
C PRO A 158 6.31 -11.60 25.50
N GLY A 159 6.86 -11.33 26.69
CA GLY A 159 7.33 -12.37 27.62
C GLY A 159 6.21 -13.03 28.43
N GLN A 160 4.98 -12.60 28.28
CA GLN A 160 3.83 -13.14 29.02
C GLN A 160 2.71 -13.53 28.05
N SER A 161 2.10 -14.70 28.33
CA SER A 161 0.94 -15.16 27.57
C SER A 161 -0.28 -14.30 27.92
N ASP A 162 -0.89 -13.71 26.90
CA ASP A 162 -2.10 -12.89 27.04
C ASP A 162 -2.73 -12.65 25.66
N THR A 163 -3.86 -11.98 25.67
CA THR A 163 -4.47 -11.40 24.48
C THR A 163 -4.09 -9.94 24.38
N TYR A 164 -3.26 -9.64 23.38
CA TYR A 164 -2.80 -8.29 23.06
C TYR A 164 -3.76 -7.67 22.06
N MET A 165 -4.17 -6.41 22.30
CA MET A 165 -5.07 -5.70 21.43
C MET A 165 -4.40 -4.40 20.97
N PHE A 166 -4.59 -4.11 19.68
CA PHE A 166 -4.05 -2.93 19.04
C PHE A 166 -5.20 -2.17 18.38
N GLU A 167 -5.45 -0.97 18.84
CA GLU A 167 -6.38 -0.07 18.20
C GLU A 167 -5.75 0.50 16.93
N VAL A 168 -6.51 0.53 15.84
CA VAL A 168 -6.05 1.05 14.56
C VAL A 168 -6.94 2.20 14.12
N THR A 169 -6.30 3.31 13.76
CA THR A 169 -6.95 4.51 13.24
C THR A 169 -6.38 4.83 11.86
N ALA A 170 -7.24 5.05 10.88
CA ALA A 170 -6.87 5.45 9.53
C ALA A 170 -7.01 6.96 9.33
N PHE A 171 -6.13 7.51 8.48
CA PHE A 171 -6.14 8.91 8.10
C PHE A 171 -6.23 9.02 6.58
N PRO A 172 -7.23 9.74 6.03
CA PRO A 172 -7.30 10.00 4.59
C PRO A 172 -6.15 10.89 4.14
N ALA A 173 -5.74 10.75 2.90
CA ALA A 173 -4.77 11.65 2.30
C ALA A 173 -5.43 12.98 1.93
N GLY A 174 -4.86 14.08 2.38
CA GLY A 174 -5.37 15.43 2.12
C GLY A 174 -5.13 16.38 3.28
N PRO A 175 -5.57 17.63 3.17
CA PRO A 175 -5.42 18.61 4.24
C PRO A 175 -6.27 18.25 5.45
N ASN A 176 -5.71 18.45 6.66
CA ASN A 176 -6.39 18.20 7.94
C ASN A 176 -7.15 16.86 7.95
N PRO A 177 -6.46 15.72 7.82
CA PRO A 177 -7.10 14.41 7.71
C PRO A 177 -7.88 14.07 8.98
N SER A 178 -9.16 13.73 8.83
CA SER A 178 -10.00 13.31 9.94
C SER A 178 -9.70 11.88 10.35
N PRO A 179 -9.32 11.64 11.62
CA PRO A 179 -9.05 10.29 12.10
C PRO A 179 -10.31 9.42 12.04
N THR A 180 -10.15 8.20 11.55
CA THR A 180 -11.22 7.22 11.40
C THR A 180 -10.83 5.92 12.11
N PRO A 181 -11.42 5.58 13.27
CA PRO A 181 -11.16 4.33 13.95
C PRO A 181 -11.59 3.12 13.11
N LEU A 182 -10.71 2.13 13.00
CA LEU A 182 -10.98 0.86 12.29
C LEU A 182 -11.35 -0.28 13.27
N GLY A 183 -11.23 -0.06 14.55
CA GLY A 183 -11.38 -1.07 15.59
C GLY A 183 -10.04 -1.68 16.03
N TYR A 184 -10.07 -2.94 16.43
CA TYR A 184 -8.94 -3.58 17.11
C TYR A 184 -8.42 -4.79 16.33
N GLY A 185 -7.09 -4.83 16.13
CA GLY A 185 -6.38 -6.05 15.82
C GLY A 185 -6.11 -6.82 17.13
N THR A 186 -6.43 -8.10 17.16
CA THR A 186 -6.26 -8.95 18.34
C THR A 186 -5.25 -10.05 18.08
N LEU A 187 -4.28 -10.19 18.95
CA LEU A 187 -3.23 -11.20 18.88
C LEU A 187 -3.16 -11.98 20.19
N ARG A 188 -3.34 -13.29 20.13
CA ARG A 188 -3.12 -14.17 21.26
C ARG A 188 -1.68 -14.66 21.27
N ILE A 189 -0.98 -14.44 22.39
CA ILE A 189 0.37 -14.96 22.65
C ILE A 189 0.25 -16.11 23.66
N TYR A 190 0.94 -17.20 23.41
CA TYR A 190 0.87 -18.43 24.19
C TYR A 190 2.20 -18.72 24.90
N ASP A 191 2.11 -19.31 26.09
CA ASP A 191 3.24 -19.94 26.72
C ASP A 191 3.23 -21.44 26.40
N PRO A 192 4.20 -21.96 25.63
CA PRO A 192 4.25 -23.38 25.30
C PRO A 192 4.49 -24.30 26.51
N ASN A 193 4.94 -23.77 27.64
CA ASN A 193 5.16 -24.51 28.85
C ASN A 193 3.95 -24.54 29.79
N MET A 194 2.90 -23.80 29.49
CA MET A 194 1.65 -23.77 30.25
C MET A 194 0.73 -24.90 29.79
N TRP A 195 1.08 -26.10 30.13
CA TRP A 195 0.24 -27.29 29.95
C TRP A 195 -0.65 -27.48 31.15
N TRP A 196 -1.88 -26.96 31.04
CA TRP A 196 -3.03 -27.34 31.93
C TRP A 196 -4.34 -26.95 31.26
#